data_fb5fccbb45d1ffd4e14453770c2dead9
#
_entry.id   fb5fccbb45d1ffd4e14453770c2dead9
#
_cell.length_a   1.000
_cell.length_b   1.000
_cell.length_c   1.000
_cell.angle_alpha   90.00
_cell.angle_beta   90.00
_cell.angle_gamma   90.00
#
_symmetry.space_group_name_H-M   'P 1'
#
loop_
_entity.id
_entity.type
_entity.pdbx_description
1 polymer ?
#
loop_
_entity_poly.entity_id
_entity_poly.type
_entity_poly.pdbx_seq_one_letter_code
_entity_poly.pdbx_strand_id
1 'polypeptide(L)'
;TFGSKNIDKISAMDADLIPELFVLYQNYPNPFNSTTRISFDLLQDATLSLYVTDATGRIKTAFSDKELYNSGKYNFDWNAESFSTGVYFFTINAEVEGYLPILFSRKMIYLK
;
A
#
# COMPACT_ATOMS: atom_id res chain seq x y z
N THR A 1 10.96 -28.39 -11.15
CA THR A 1 10.57 -28.35 -10.62
C THR A 1 9.86 -28.05 -10.67
N PHE A 2 9.64 -28.03 -10.84
CA PHE A 2 8.97 -27.65 -10.36
C PHE A 2 8.62 -28.31 -9.82
N GLY A 3 8.73 -28.71 -9.61
CA GLY A 3 8.36 -29.21 -8.95
C GLY A 3 8.54 -29.27 -8.04
N SER A 4 8.92 -29.37 -7.62
CA SER A 4 8.97 -29.24 -6.76
C SER A 4 8.96 -28.35 -6.37
N LYS A 5 9.00 -27.94 -6.56
CA LYS A 5 8.88 -26.92 -6.09
C LYS A 5 7.65 -26.66 -5.87
N ASN A 6 6.99 -27.01 -5.52
CA ASN A 6 5.97 -26.68 -5.12
C ASN A 6 5.25 -26.75 -4.42
N ILE A 7 5.22 -26.78 -3.81
CA ILE A 7 4.48 -26.29 -3.42
C ILE A 7 4.21 -25.86 -2.33
N ASP A 8 4.20 -26.17 -1.37
CA ASP A 8 4.17 -25.60 -0.36
C ASP A 8 5.04 -24.63 -0.44
N LYS A 9 5.67 -24.66 -0.94
CA LYS A 9 6.38 -23.82 -1.17
C LYS A 9 5.72 -22.93 -1.90
N ILE A 10 4.54 -22.98 -1.87
CA ILE A 10 3.81 -22.05 -2.52
C ILE A 10 4.21 -20.64 -2.25
N SER A 11 4.40 -20.28 -0.99
CA SER A 11 4.77 -18.90 -0.70
C SER A 11 6.06 -18.51 -1.38
N ALA A 12 7.06 -19.37 -1.34
CA ALA A 12 8.32 -19.05 -1.98
C ALA A 12 8.16 -19.00 -3.49
N MET A 13 7.41 -19.94 -4.03
CA MET A 13 7.19 -19.93 -5.46
C MET A 13 6.40 -18.73 -5.89
N ASP A 14 5.41 -18.38 -5.10
CA ASP A 14 4.58 -17.24 -5.42
C ASP A 14 5.41 -15.96 -5.44
N ALA A 15 6.35 -15.84 -4.54
CA ALA A 15 7.19 -14.65 -4.51
C ALA A 15 7.97 -14.51 -5.81
N ASP A 16 8.38 -15.61 -6.41
CA ASP A 16 9.10 -15.57 -7.68
C ASP A 16 8.17 -15.24 -8.84
N LEU A 17 6.90 -15.60 -8.71
CA LEU A 17 5.95 -15.41 -9.79
C LEU A 17 5.21 -14.07 -9.73
N ILE A 18 5.22 -13.41 -8.58
CA ILE A 18 4.56 -12.13 -8.41
C ILE A 18 5.50 -11.05 -8.91
N PRO A 19 5.03 -10.15 -9.78
CA PRO A 19 5.91 -9.09 -10.25
C PRO A 19 6.25 -8.15 -9.12
N GLU A 20 7.47 -7.63 -9.15
CA GLU A 20 7.81 -6.53 -8.28
C GLU A 20 7.01 -5.34 -8.77
N LEU A 21 6.15 -4.84 -7.93
CA LEU A 21 5.21 -3.83 -8.36
C LEU A 21 5.47 -2.48 -7.75
N PHE A 22 5.73 -2.44 -6.45
CA PHE A 22 5.97 -1.16 -5.81
C PHE A 22 6.83 -1.34 -4.56
N VAL A 23 7.39 -0.21 -4.12
CA VAL A 23 8.09 -0.11 -2.85
C VAL A 23 7.35 0.94 -2.05
N LEU A 24 6.76 0.54 -0.92
CA LEU A 24 6.04 1.46 -0.07
C LEU A 24 6.93 1.80 1.12
N TYR A 25 7.27 3.07 1.25
CA TYR A 25 8.14 3.53 2.32
C TYR A 25 7.32 3.81 3.57
N GLN A 26 7.99 3.80 4.70
CA GLN A 26 7.35 4.20 5.94
C GLN A 26 6.99 5.69 5.83
N ASN A 27 5.78 6.04 6.25
CA ASN A 27 5.39 7.45 6.25
C ASN A 27 6.34 8.25 7.14
N TYR A 28 6.50 9.52 6.82
CA TYR A 28 7.38 10.38 7.60
C TYR A 28 6.71 11.72 7.81
N PRO A 29 6.71 12.22 9.04
CA PRO A 29 7.16 11.56 10.27
C PRO A 29 6.22 10.43 10.73
N ASN A 30 6.76 9.54 11.56
CA ASN A 30 5.96 8.47 12.15
C ASN A 30 6.58 8.10 13.51
N PRO A 31 5.93 8.33 14.64
CA PRO A 31 4.58 8.89 14.75
C PRO A 31 4.51 10.33 14.25
N PHE A 32 3.32 10.75 13.88
CA PHE A 32 3.15 12.12 13.37
C PHE A 32 2.05 12.82 14.17
N ASN A 33 2.02 14.15 14.04
CA ASN A 33 1.20 14.97 14.90
C ASN A 33 0.26 15.87 14.12
N SER A 34 -0.05 15.75 13.01
CA SER A 34 -1.18 16.27 12.24
C SER A 34 -1.04 15.80 10.81
N THR A 35 0.14 15.96 10.20
CA THR A 35 0.32 15.61 8.80
C THR A 35 1.52 14.71 8.66
N THR A 36 1.40 13.74 7.78
CA THR A 36 2.51 12.86 7.44
C THR A 36 2.57 12.70 5.93
N ARG A 37 3.75 12.41 5.41
CA ARG A 37 3.93 12.16 3.99
C ARG A 37 4.04 10.68 3.73
N ILE A 38 3.26 10.22 2.78
CA ILE A 38 3.25 8.82 2.35
C ILE A 38 3.91 8.78 0.98
N SER A 39 4.91 7.91 0.83
CA SER A 39 5.68 7.86 -0.40
C SER A 39 5.78 6.42 -0.89
N PHE A 40 5.69 6.24 -2.19
CA PHE A 40 5.94 4.93 -2.78
C PHE A 40 6.49 5.07 -4.19
N ASP A 41 7.23 4.05 -4.61
CA ASP A 41 7.70 3.94 -5.98
C ASP A 41 6.87 2.89 -6.66
N LEU A 42 6.32 3.22 -7.83
CA LEU A 42 5.58 2.26 -8.63
C LEU A 42 6.51 1.81 -9.75
N LEU A 43 6.75 0.51 -9.85
CA LEU A 43 7.76 -0.03 -10.73
C LEU A 43 7.25 -0.37 -12.12
N GLN A 44 5.94 -0.46 -12.28
CA GLN A 44 5.33 -0.64 -13.59
C GLN A 44 3.92 -0.08 -13.53
N ASP A 45 3.36 0.23 -14.70
CA ASP A 45 2.03 0.81 -14.76
C ASP A 45 1.02 -0.14 -14.13
N ALA A 46 0.08 0.41 -13.37
CA ALA A 46 -0.91 -0.40 -12.67
C ALA A 46 -2.14 0.44 -12.35
N THR A 47 -3.24 -0.24 -12.13
CA THR A 47 -4.46 0.40 -11.66
C THR A 47 -4.45 0.33 -10.14
N LEU A 48 -4.54 1.47 -9.50
CA LEU A 48 -4.38 1.55 -8.05
C LEU A 48 -5.61 2.10 -7.36
N SER A 49 -5.90 1.55 -6.20
CA SER A 49 -6.77 2.18 -5.22
C SER A 49 -5.92 2.48 -4.01
N LEU A 50 -5.93 3.73 -3.56
CA LEU A 50 -5.08 4.21 -2.48
C LEU A 50 -5.95 4.84 -1.41
N TYR A 51 -5.84 4.35 -0.17
CA TYR A 51 -6.69 4.87 0.88
C TYR A 51 -6.09 4.62 2.25
N VAL A 52 -6.61 5.38 3.24
CA VAL A 52 -6.23 5.22 4.64
C VAL A 52 -7.42 4.67 5.39
N THR A 53 -7.18 3.65 6.21
CA THR A 53 -8.20 3.09 7.07
C THR A 53 -7.79 3.24 8.53
N ASP A 54 -8.77 3.15 9.42
CA ASP A 54 -8.49 3.07 10.86
C ASP A 54 -8.25 1.60 11.23
N ALA A 55 -8.05 1.35 12.52
CA ALA A 55 -7.72 0.01 13.00
C ALA A 55 -8.86 -0.99 12.81
N THR A 56 -10.08 -0.52 12.59
CA THR A 56 -11.22 -1.40 12.36
C THR A 56 -11.45 -1.66 10.88
N GLY A 57 -10.65 -1.06 10.00
CA GLY A 57 -10.78 -1.26 8.57
C GLY A 57 -11.66 -0.25 7.88
N ARG A 58 -12.17 0.74 8.59
CA ARG A 58 -13.01 1.77 7.96
C ARG A 58 -12.15 2.75 7.18
N ILE A 59 -12.57 3.06 5.97
CA ILE A 59 -11.85 4.03 5.15
C ILE A 59 -12.07 5.43 5.71
N LYS A 60 -10.98 6.12 5.99
CA LYS A 60 -11.03 7.50 6.49
C LYS A 60 -10.74 8.50 5.39
N THR A 61 -9.87 8.17 4.47
CA THR A 61 -9.51 9.04 3.37
C THR A 61 -9.21 8.18 2.16
N ALA A 62 -9.77 8.53 1.03
CA ALA A 62 -9.48 7.85 -0.22
C ALA A 62 -8.75 8.82 -1.14
N PHE A 63 -7.58 8.41 -1.63
CA PHE A 63 -6.81 9.23 -2.57
C PHE A 63 -7.11 8.86 -4.00
N SER A 64 -7.37 7.59 -4.26
CA SER A 64 -7.66 7.11 -5.60
C SER A 64 -8.54 5.89 -5.52
N ASP A 65 -9.39 5.70 -6.54
CA ASP A 65 -10.26 4.54 -6.62
C ASP A 65 -10.15 3.98 -8.04
N LYS A 66 -9.35 2.93 -8.19
CA LYS A 66 -9.17 2.22 -9.46
C LYS A 66 -8.74 3.16 -10.58
N GLU A 67 -7.69 3.91 -10.31
CA GLU A 67 -7.13 4.82 -11.31
C GLU A 67 -5.84 4.28 -11.87
N LEU A 68 -5.60 4.54 -13.14
CA LEU A 68 -4.36 4.09 -13.77
C LEU A 68 -3.22 5.02 -13.36
N TYR A 69 -2.13 4.42 -12.88
CA TYR A 69 -0.92 5.15 -12.53
C TYR A 69 0.21 4.62 -13.39
N ASN A 70 1.00 5.53 -13.92
CA ASN A 70 2.22 5.16 -14.63
C ASN A 70 3.33 4.89 -13.62
N SER A 71 4.29 4.07 -13.99
CA SER A 71 5.44 3.85 -13.12
C SER A 71 6.08 5.18 -12.77
N GLY A 72 6.59 5.29 -11.56
CA GLY A 72 7.19 6.54 -11.10
C GLY A 72 7.16 6.63 -9.59
N LYS A 73 7.53 7.82 -9.09
CA LYS A 73 7.57 8.10 -7.67
C LYS A 73 6.39 8.96 -7.29
N TYR A 74 5.72 8.58 -6.19
CA TYR A 74 4.51 9.27 -5.76
C TYR A 74 4.59 9.63 -4.29
N ASN A 75 4.05 10.81 -3.97
CA ASN A 75 3.97 11.31 -2.60
C ASN A 75 2.57 11.82 -2.34
N PHE A 76 2.05 11.53 -1.16
CA PHE A 76 0.77 12.06 -0.72
C PHE A 76 0.93 12.58 0.70
N ASP A 77 0.40 13.76 0.95
CA ASP A 77 0.36 14.29 2.31
C ASP A 77 -1.01 13.97 2.89
N TRP A 78 -1.00 13.40 4.09
CA TRP A 78 -2.24 13.07 4.79
C TRP A 78 -2.34 13.89 6.06
N ASN A 79 -3.41 14.67 6.14
CA ASN A 79 -3.69 15.49 7.31
C ASN A 79 -4.75 14.78 8.12
N ALA A 80 -4.37 14.36 9.34
CA ALA A 80 -5.25 13.59 10.21
C ALA A 80 -5.89 14.43 11.29
N GLU A 81 -5.82 15.75 11.17
CA GLU A 81 -6.25 16.66 12.24
C GLU A 81 -7.66 16.43 12.70
N SER A 82 -8.55 16.09 11.81
CA SER A 82 -9.96 15.88 12.14
C SER A 82 -10.25 14.48 12.68
N PHE A 83 -9.23 13.63 12.78
CA PHE A 83 -9.42 12.25 13.25
C PHE A 83 -8.85 12.08 14.63
N SER A 84 -9.17 10.95 15.25
CA SER A 84 -8.70 10.63 16.60
C SER A 84 -7.28 10.13 16.57
N THR A 85 -6.53 10.40 17.64
CA THR A 85 -5.24 9.78 17.87
C THR A 85 -5.39 8.27 17.79
N GLY A 86 -4.47 7.62 17.13
CA GLY A 86 -4.52 6.16 17.04
C GLY A 86 -3.72 5.60 15.89
N VAL A 87 -4.03 4.36 15.58
CA VAL A 87 -3.34 3.61 14.54
C VAL A 87 -4.16 3.66 13.25
N TYR A 88 -3.46 3.94 12.17
CA TYR A 88 -4.07 3.99 10.83
C TYR A 88 -3.22 3.19 9.87
N PHE A 89 -3.81 2.81 8.75
CA PHE A 89 -3.09 2.03 7.73
C PHE A 89 -3.25 2.71 6.38
N PHE A 90 -2.13 2.92 5.70
CA PHE A 90 -2.17 3.31 4.31
C PHE A 90 -2.17 2.04 3.47
N THR A 91 -3.13 1.92 2.57
CA THR A 91 -3.33 0.69 1.81
C THR A 91 -3.24 0.98 0.32
N ILE A 92 -2.52 0.13 -0.38
CA ILE A 92 -2.46 0.11 -1.84
C ILE A 92 -3.10 -1.18 -2.30
N ASN A 93 -4.11 -1.06 -3.16
CA ASN A 93 -4.69 -2.21 -3.83
C ASN A 93 -4.35 -2.05 -5.30
N ALA A 94 -3.51 -2.92 -5.82
CA ALA A 94 -2.96 -2.79 -7.16
C ALA A 94 -3.44 -3.90 -8.08
N GLU A 95 -3.85 -3.52 -9.29
CA GLU A 95 -4.28 -4.48 -10.30
C GLU A 95 -3.40 -4.33 -11.53
N VAL A 96 -2.80 -5.43 -11.94
CA VAL A 96 -1.98 -5.50 -13.15
C VAL A 96 -2.56 -6.60 -14.01
N GLU A 97 -2.72 -6.31 -15.29
CA GLU A 97 -3.29 -7.27 -16.22
C GLU A 97 -2.50 -8.59 -16.18
N GLY A 98 -3.23 -9.69 -16.06
CA GLY A 98 -2.58 -10.99 -16.03
C GLY A 98 -2.21 -11.48 -14.65
N TYR A 99 -2.43 -10.68 -13.60
CA TYR A 99 -2.09 -11.04 -12.24
C TYR A 99 -3.27 -10.82 -11.32
N LEU A 100 -3.31 -11.55 -10.21
CA LEU A 100 -4.31 -11.31 -9.19
C LEU A 100 -4.02 -9.97 -8.50
N PRO A 101 -5.05 -9.30 -7.99
CA PRO A 101 -4.83 -8.05 -7.27
C PRO A 101 -3.89 -8.24 -6.09
N ILE A 102 -3.08 -7.23 -5.84
CA ILE A 102 -2.12 -7.23 -4.74
C ILE A 102 -2.54 -6.15 -3.76
N LEU A 103 -2.69 -6.54 -2.49
CA LEU A 103 -3.08 -5.62 -1.44
C LEU A 103 -1.94 -5.50 -0.45
N PHE A 104 -1.54 -4.28 -0.15
CA PHE A 104 -0.45 -4.04 0.79
C PHE A 104 -0.77 -2.85 1.68
N SER A 105 -0.50 -2.99 2.98
CA SER A 105 -0.79 -1.95 3.95
C SER A 105 0.43 -1.66 4.80
N ARG A 106 0.56 -0.40 5.23
CA ARG A 106 1.61 -0.02 6.16
C ARG A 106 1.02 0.79 7.29
N LYS A 107 1.43 0.45 8.50
CA LYS A 107 0.91 1.05 9.72
C LYS A 107 1.48 2.43 9.95
N MET A 108 0.64 3.36 10.39
CA MET A 108 1.01 4.71 10.74
C MET A 108 0.46 5.02 12.12
N ILE A 109 1.17 5.82 12.89
CA ILE A 109 0.76 6.17 14.25
C ILE A 109 0.57 7.68 14.34
N TYR A 110 -0.67 8.07 14.67
CA TYR A 110 -1.03 9.48 14.80
C TYR A 110 -1.18 9.82 16.28
N LEU A 111 -0.39 10.77 16.75
CA LEU A 111 -0.42 11.24 18.12
C LEU A 111 -0.61 12.74 18.11
N LYS A 112 -1.73 13.20 18.62
CA LYS A 112 -1.98 14.64 18.75
C LYS A 112 -1.07 15.28 19.77
#